data_6bb1e04d0770de2b26a30debc612ae3e
#
_entry.id   6bb1e04d0770de2b26a30debc612ae3e
#
_cell.length_a   1.000
_cell.length_b   1.000
_cell.length_c   1.000
_cell.angle_alpha   90.00
_cell.angle_beta   90.00
_cell.angle_gamma   90.00
#
_symmetry.space_group_name_H-M   'P 1'
#
loop_
_entity.id
_entity.type
_entity.pdbx_description
1 polymer ?
#
loop_
_entity_poly.entity_id
_entity_poly.type
_entity_poly.pdbx_seq_one_letter_code
_entity_poly.pdbx_strand_id
1 'polypeptide(L)'
;HFKKILLTVICGCTYIMIASSAFRMCLYIQHYNLTFLRLFVLWMLAVIGILLTGILVQIYVNKFPMFRYTIVVVTVCVFALGVAHPDYWIAKYDVAHMNHMREENAIDYNYLQTLSTDAAPVIATQNGEWAEKYGKYVVQTLEEEKEGLREYNFSHAKAKALFTEQKTR
;
A
#
# COMPACT_ATOMS: atom_id res chain seq x y z
N HIS A 1 20.60 22.65 -28.46
CA HIS A 1 20.03 21.33 -28.86
C HIS A 1 20.72 20.17 -28.14
N PHE A 2 22.05 20.14 -28.08
CA PHE A 2 22.83 19.05 -27.44
C PHE A 2 22.43 18.82 -25.98
N LYS A 3 22.27 19.85 -25.15
CA LYS A 3 21.84 19.74 -23.75
C LYS A 3 20.47 19.06 -23.60
N LYS A 4 19.49 19.38 -24.49
CA LYS A 4 18.15 18.76 -24.45
C LYS A 4 18.22 17.27 -24.75
N ILE A 5 19.00 16.88 -25.76
CA ILE A 5 19.20 15.48 -26.13
C ILE A 5 19.84 14.71 -24.99
N LEU A 6 20.91 15.22 -24.40
CA LEU A 6 21.59 14.58 -23.26
C LEU A 6 20.65 14.37 -22.06
N LEU A 7 19.87 15.41 -21.68
CA LEU A 7 18.90 15.31 -20.59
C LEU A 7 17.79 14.29 -20.91
N THR A 8 17.31 14.25 -22.14
CA THR A 8 16.29 13.26 -22.56
C THR A 8 16.82 11.84 -22.48
N VAL A 9 18.08 11.61 -22.87
CA VAL A 9 18.73 10.28 -22.74
C VAL A 9 18.84 9.88 -21.28
N ILE A 10 19.28 10.78 -20.39
CA ILE A 10 19.37 10.52 -18.96
C ILE A 10 17.98 10.16 -18.38
N CYS A 11 16.94 10.94 -18.72
CA CYS A 11 15.57 10.61 -18.30
C CYS A 11 15.13 9.24 -18.83
N GLY A 12 15.44 8.90 -20.08
CA GLY A 12 15.15 7.58 -20.65
C GLY A 12 15.81 6.45 -19.89
N CYS A 13 17.10 6.56 -19.58
CA CYS A 13 17.82 5.59 -18.75
C CYS A 13 17.17 5.45 -17.36
N THR A 14 16.75 6.56 -16.75
CA THR A 14 16.08 6.54 -15.43
C THR A 14 14.74 5.82 -15.50
N TYR A 15 13.96 5.99 -16.56
CA TYR A 15 12.73 5.21 -16.76
C TYR A 15 12.97 3.72 -16.86
N ILE A 16 14.02 3.30 -17.58
CA ILE A 16 14.40 1.89 -17.67
C ILE A 16 14.75 1.34 -16.29
N MET A 17 15.48 2.11 -15.48
CA MET A 17 15.81 1.72 -14.10
C MET A 17 14.56 1.60 -13.22
N ILE A 18 13.61 2.55 -13.30
CA ILE A 18 12.34 2.51 -12.58
C ILE A 18 11.55 1.25 -12.99
N ALA A 19 11.41 1.00 -14.28
CA ALA A 19 10.70 -0.17 -14.81
C ALA A 19 11.33 -1.48 -14.35
N SER A 20 12.66 -1.59 -14.40
CA SER A 20 13.39 -2.76 -13.93
C SER A 20 13.21 -2.98 -12.43
N SER A 21 13.28 -1.92 -11.62
CA SER A 21 13.08 -2.00 -10.18
C SER A 21 11.64 -2.41 -9.82
N ALA A 22 10.64 -1.84 -10.50
CA ALA A 22 9.25 -2.21 -10.32
C ALA A 22 9.00 -3.67 -10.69
N PHE A 23 9.55 -4.14 -11.80
CA PHE A 23 9.43 -5.54 -12.24
C PHE A 23 10.03 -6.50 -11.21
N ARG A 24 11.24 -6.21 -10.70
CA ARG A 24 11.87 -7.03 -9.64
C ARG A 24 11.00 -7.05 -8.37
N MET A 25 10.44 -5.91 -7.97
CA MET A 25 9.56 -5.84 -6.81
C MET A 25 8.28 -6.66 -7.00
N CYS A 26 7.68 -6.65 -8.20
CA CYS A 26 6.53 -7.50 -8.53
C CYS A 26 6.87 -8.99 -8.41
N LEU A 27 8.04 -9.42 -8.88
CA LEU A 27 8.51 -10.80 -8.70
C LEU A 27 8.66 -11.17 -7.23
N TYR A 28 9.21 -10.27 -6.40
CA TYR A 28 9.30 -10.49 -4.96
C TYR A 28 7.92 -10.64 -4.31
N ILE A 29 6.95 -9.82 -4.70
CA ILE A 29 5.58 -9.92 -4.19
C ILE A 29 4.95 -11.27 -4.54
N GLN A 30 5.16 -11.76 -5.75
CA GLN A 30 4.64 -13.06 -6.19
C GLN A 30 5.23 -14.25 -5.41
N HIS A 31 6.47 -14.13 -4.91
CA HIS A 31 7.13 -15.21 -4.19
C HIS A 31 7.05 -15.10 -2.65
N TYR A 32 6.94 -13.89 -2.11
CA TYR A 32 7.11 -13.61 -0.67
C TYR A 32 5.96 -12.85 -0.03
N ASN A 33 4.78 -12.85 -0.62
CA ASN A 33 3.60 -12.09 -0.17
C ASN A 33 3.73 -10.56 -0.33
N LEU A 34 2.60 -9.87 -0.23
CA LEU A 34 2.54 -8.43 -0.28
C LEU A 34 2.70 -7.85 1.12
N THR A 35 3.69 -6.99 1.33
CA THR A 35 3.88 -6.26 2.58
C THR A 35 3.72 -4.76 2.34
N PHE A 36 3.39 -4.01 3.41
CA PHE A 36 3.28 -2.55 3.34
C PHE A 36 4.52 -1.89 2.73
N LEU A 37 5.71 -2.35 3.13
CA LEU A 37 6.97 -1.79 2.62
C LEU A 37 7.11 -2.00 1.10
N ARG A 38 6.75 -3.17 0.58
CA ARG A 38 6.82 -3.48 -0.86
C ARG A 38 5.81 -2.65 -1.65
N LEU A 39 4.59 -2.52 -1.13
CA LEU A 39 3.57 -1.65 -1.71
C LEU A 39 4.04 -0.20 -1.73
N PHE A 40 4.60 0.28 -0.62
CA PHE A 40 5.13 1.63 -0.50
C PHE A 40 6.27 1.91 -1.48
N VAL A 41 7.20 0.95 -1.68
CA VAL A 41 8.29 1.10 -2.67
C VAL A 41 7.73 1.21 -4.08
N LEU A 42 6.75 0.37 -4.47
CA LEU A 42 6.09 0.49 -5.79
C LEU A 42 5.40 1.83 -5.96
N TRP A 43 4.74 2.31 -4.91
CA TRP A 43 4.12 3.63 -4.88
C TRP A 43 5.14 4.75 -5.10
N MET A 44 6.26 4.71 -4.38
CA MET A 44 7.33 5.70 -4.53
C MET A 44 7.96 5.68 -5.93
N LEU A 45 8.15 4.50 -6.54
CA LEU A 45 8.61 4.39 -7.93
C LEU A 45 7.62 5.04 -8.90
N ALA A 46 6.31 4.88 -8.69
CA ALA A 46 5.29 5.53 -9.50
C ALA A 46 5.35 7.07 -9.36
N VAL A 47 5.48 7.58 -8.13
CA VAL A 47 5.62 9.02 -7.86
C VAL A 47 6.87 9.60 -8.56
N ILE A 48 8.01 8.91 -8.45
CA ILE A 48 9.26 9.33 -9.11
C ILE A 48 9.06 9.34 -10.64
N GLY A 49 8.41 8.34 -11.21
CA GLY A 49 8.08 8.28 -12.64
C GLY A 49 7.23 9.47 -13.10
N ILE A 50 6.19 9.83 -12.31
CA ILE A 50 5.33 10.98 -12.61
C ILE A 50 6.12 12.29 -12.54
N LEU A 51 6.97 12.47 -11.53
CA LEU A 51 7.83 13.65 -11.42
C LEU A 51 8.83 13.76 -12.57
N LEU A 52 9.41 12.62 -12.98
CA LEU A 52 10.32 12.56 -14.12
C LEU A 52 9.63 12.96 -15.44
N THR A 53 8.34 12.64 -15.60
CA THR A 53 7.53 13.11 -16.73
C THR A 53 7.46 14.63 -16.75
N GLY A 54 7.26 15.28 -15.62
CA GLY A 54 7.28 16.74 -15.50
C GLY A 54 8.62 17.36 -15.92
N ILE A 55 9.73 16.71 -15.54
CA ILE A 55 11.08 17.13 -15.96
C ILE A 55 11.24 17.03 -17.48
N LEU A 56 10.77 15.93 -18.09
CA LEU A 56 10.77 15.79 -19.55
C LEU A 56 9.98 16.90 -20.24
N VAL A 57 8.77 17.19 -19.74
CA VAL A 57 7.96 18.28 -20.29
C VAL A 57 8.69 19.62 -20.19
N GLN A 58 9.35 19.90 -19.07
CA GLN A 58 10.11 21.14 -18.87
C GLN A 58 11.27 21.30 -19.84
N ILE A 59 11.93 20.23 -20.27
CA ILE A 59 13.03 20.27 -21.24
C ILE A 59 12.54 20.83 -22.58
N TYR A 60 11.30 20.55 -22.95
CA TYR A 60 10.72 20.96 -24.25
C TYR A 60 9.89 22.23 -24.12
N VAL A 61 9.22 22.45 -23.00
CA VAL A 61 8.31 23.60 -22.73
C VAL A 61 8.97 24.56 -21.75
N ASN A 62 9.56 25.63 -22.26
CA ASN A 62 10.37 26.60 -21.47
C ASN A 62 9.59 27.33 -20.33
N LYS A 63 8.25 27.35 -20.36
CA LYS A 63 7.40 28.03 -19.36
C LYS A 63 6.62 27.07 -18.47
N PHE A 64 7.02 25.79 -18.40
CA PHE A 64 6.33 24.81 -17.57
C PHE A 64 6.55 25.12 -16.07
N PRO A 65 5.49 25.28 -15.26
CA PRO A 65 5.59 25.65 -13.86
C PRO A 65 5.96 24.42 -13.00
N MET A 66 7.21 23.97 -13.11
CA MET A 66 7.69 22.73 -12.46
C MET A 66 7.44 22.72 -10.95
N PHE A 67 7.62 23.83 -10.27
CA PHE A 67 7.40 23.93 -8.82
C PHE A 67 5.93 23.62 -8.44
N ARG A 68 4.96 24.21 -9.16
CA ARG A 68 3.54 23.93 -8.93
C ARG A 68 3.20 22.48 -9.22
N TYR A 69 3.72 21.96 -10.34
CA TYR A 69 3.53 20.57 -10.71
C TYR A 69 4.03 19.61 -9.63
N THR A 70 5.26 19.81 -9.13
CA THR A 70 5.84 18.97 -8.09
C THR A 70 4.99 18.99 -6.81
N ILE A 71 4.59 20.18 -6.33
CA ILE A 71 3.75 20.30 -5.13
C ILE A 71 2.41 19.57 -5.33
N VAL A 72 1.73 19.78 -6.44
CA VAL A 72 0.45 19.15 -6.72
C VAL A 72 0.60 17.63 -6.77
N VAL A 73 1.58 17.12 -7.52
CA VAL A 73 1.81 15.67 -7.64
C VAL A 73 2.09 15.05 -6.28
N VAL A 74 3.01 15.62 -5.50
CA VAL A 74 3.38 15.07 -4.18
C VAL A 74 2.16 15.12 -3.23
N THR A 75 1.44 16.24 -3.18
CA THR A 75 0.26 16.39 -2.31
C THR A 75 -0.83 15.38 -2.68
N VAL A 76 -1.15 15.26 -3.97
CA VAL A 76 -2.16 14.29 -4.45
C VAL A 76 -1.73 12.86 -4.17
N CYS A 77 -0.46 12.51 -4.40
CA CYS A 77 0.06 11.17 -4.14
C CYS A 77 0.04 10.82 -2.65
N VAL A 78 0.45 11.75 -1.77
CA VAL A 78 0.41 11.52 -0.31
C VAL A 78 -1.03 11.36 0.17
N PHE A 79 -1.95 12.21 -0.30
CA PHE A 79 -3.36 12.12 0.04
C PHE A 79 -3.98 10.80 -0.47
N ALA A 80 -3.68 10.42 -1.72
CA ALA A 80 -4.15 9.18 -2.29
C ALA A 80 -3.67 7.94 -1.50
N LEU A 81 -2.41 7.93 -1.03
CA LEU A 81 -1.89 6.85 -0.18
C LEU A 81 -2.65 6.76 1.16
N GLY A 82 -2.96 7.91 1.77
CA GLY A 82 -3.72 7.96 3.04
C GLY A 82 -5.15 7.44 2.91
N VAL A 83 -5.81 7.68 1.76
CA VAL A 83 -7.20 7.24 1.50
C VAL A 83 -7.26 5.82 0.93
N ALA A 84 -6.16 5.30 0.37
CA ALA A 84 -6.15 4.01 -0.33
C ALA A 84 -6.34 2.78 0.58
N HIS A 85 -6.31 2.92 1.92
CA HIS A 85 -6.40 1.80 2.87
C HIS A 85 -5.46 0.63 2.49
N PRO A 86 -4.14 0.84 2.49
CA PRO A 86 -3.16 -0.14 1.98
C PRO A 86 -3.29 -1.51 2.64
N ASP A 87 -3.57 -1.57 3.93
CA ASP A 87 -3.67 -2.81 4.70
C ASP A 87 -4.87 -3.67 4.25
N TYR A 88 -5.97 -3.05 3.79
CA TYR A 88 -7.07 -3.77 3.17
C TYR A 88 -6.63 -4.50 1.88
N TRP A 89 -5.87 -3.81 1.02
CA TRP A 89 -5.41 -4.39 -0.24
C TRP A 89 -4.35 -5.47 -0.02
N ILE A 90 -3.47 -5.29 0.99
CA ILE A 90 -2.48 -6.29 1.39
C ILE A 90 -3.19 -7.57 1.85
N ALA A 91 -4.11 -7.45 2.81
CA ALA A 91 -4.86 -8.60 3.31
C ALA A 91 -5.64 -9.30 2.20
N LYS A 92 -6.29 -8.55 1.31
CA LYS A 92 -7.06 -9.10 0.19
C LYS A 92 -6.16 -9.84 -0.80
N TYR A 93 -4.98 -9.31 -1.12
CA TYR A 93 -4.04 -9.94 -2.03
C TYR A 93 -3.50 -11.25 -1.43
N ASP A 94 -3.01 -11.19 -0.20
CA ASP A 94 -2.38 -12.33 0.47
C ASP A 94 -3.39 -13.46 0.70
N VAL A 95 -4.61 -13.14 1.17
CA VAL A 95 -5.69 -14.13 1.32
C VAL A 95 -6.10 -14.75 -0.02
N ALA A 96 -6.18 -13.97 -1.09
CA ALA A 96 -6.53 -14.50 -2.42
C ALA A 96 -5.45 -15.46 -2.99
N HIS A 97 -4.19 -15.28 -2.60
CA HIS A 97 -3.06 -16.08 -3.07
C HIS A 97 -2.67 -17.21 -2.11
N MET A 98 -3.39 -17.38 -0.99
CA MET A 98 -3.16 -18.44 -0.01
C MET A 98 -3.01 -19.84 -0.63
N ASN A 99 -3.85 -20.16 -1.61
CA ASN A 99 -3.91 -21.49 -2.21
C ASN A 99 -2.86 -21.73 -3.30
N HIS A 100 -2.15 -20.69 -3.73
CA HIS A 100 -1.17 -20.78 -4.82
C HIS A 100 0.29 -20.76 -4.35
N MET A 101 0.52 -20.51 -3.06
CA MET A 101 1.87 -20.48 -2.52
C MET A 101 2.36 -21.88 -2.15
N ARG A 102 3.60 -22.20 -2.54
CA ARG A 102 4.26 -23.43 -2.11
C ARG A 102 4.44 -23.43 -0.59
N GLU A 103 4.43 -24.61 0.01
CA GLU A 103 4.61 -24.81 1.46
C GLU A 103 5.87 -24.12 2.03
N GLU A 104 6.93 -23.95 1.22
CA GLU A 104 8.15 -23.22 1.60
C GLU A 104 7.97 -21.72 1.79
N ASN A 105 6.94 -21.13 1.16
CA ASN A 105 6.60 -19.70 1.25
C ASN A 105 5.25 -19.51 1.95
N ALA A 106 5.05 -20.22 3.05
CA ALA A 106 3.84 -20.09 3.86
C ALA A 106 3.55 -18.62 4.16
N ILE A 107 2.29 -18.24 4.05
CA ILE A 107 1.83 -16.90 4.41
C ILE A 107 2.35 -16.58 5.79
N ASP A 108 2.92 -15.40 5.92
CA ASP A 108 3.31 -14.89 7.22
C ASP A 108 2.06 -14.45 8.00
N TYR A 109 1.42 -15.44 8.63
CA TYR A 109 0.26 -15.19 9.49
C TYR A 109 0.57 -14.20 10.61
N ASN A 110 1.83 -14.15 11.08
CA ASN A 110 2.25 -13.19 12.08
C ASN A 110 2.18 -11.77 11.50
N TYR A 111 2.56 -11.59 10.24
CA TYR A 111 2.45 -10.29 9.58
C TYR A 111 0.98 -9.88 9.40
N LEU A 112 0.10 -10.78 8.97
CA LEU A 112 -1.34 -10.48 8.83
C LEU A 112 -1.97 -10.07 10.16
N GLN A 113 -1.50 -10.60 11.29
CA GLN A 113 -1.96 -10.21 12.62
C GLN A 113 -1.51 -8.79 13.02
N THR A 114 -0.47 -8.23 12.38
CA THR A 114 0.02 -6.86 12.67
C THR A 114 -0.63 -5.79 11.81
N LEU A 115 -1.49 -6.17 10.85
CA LEU A 115 -2.20 -5.22 10.00
C LEU A 115 -3.21 -4.40 10.82
N SER A 116 -3.47 -3.18 10.35
CA SER A 116 -4.45 -2.29 10.97
C SER A 116 -5.89 -2.82 10.85
N THR A 117 -6.82 -2.17 11.53
CA THR A 117 -8.26 -2.49 11.49
C THR A 117 -8.88 -2.39 10.11
N ASP A 118 -8.21 -1.77 9.14
CA ASP A 118 -8.65 -1.72 7.75
C ASP A 118 -8.67 -3.10 7.09
N ALA A 119 -7.84 -4.04 7.55
CA ALA A 119 -7.80 -5.43 7.09
C ALA A 119 -8.94 -6.29 7.66
N ALA A 120 -9.62 -5.83 8.72
CA ALA A 120 -10.65 -6.59 9.43
C ALA A 120 -11.76 -7.18 8.52
N PRO A 121 -12.32 -6.45 7.53
CA PRO A 121 -13.36 -7.00 6.67
C PRO A 121 -12.92 -8.22 5.85
N VAL A 122 -11.63 -8.32 5.52
CA VAL A 122 -11.06 -9.42 4.75
C VAL A 122 -10.74 -10.59 5.68
N ILE A 123 -10.11 -10.31 6.82
CA ILE A 123 -9.68 -11.34 7.77
C ILE A 123 -10.89 -12.00 8.46
N ALA A 124 -11.93 -11.25 8.76
CA ALA A 124 -13.16 -11.76 9.37
C ALA A 124 -13.91 -12.81 8.50
N THR A 125 -13.66 -12.83 7.18
CA THR A 125 -14.24 -13.86 6.30
C THR A 125 -13.48 -15.19 6.32
N GLN A 126 -12.31 -15.23 6.97
CA GLN A 126 -11.47 -16.41 7.01
C GLN A 126 -11.72 -17.23 8.26
N ASN A 127 -11.65 -18.57 8.10
CA ASN A 127 -11.75 -19.52 9.20
C ASN A 127 -10.34 -20.01 9.55
N GLY A 128 -9.92 -19.80 10.79
CA GLY A 128 -8.63 -20.30 11.27
C GLY A 128 -8.19 -19.63 12.57
N GLU A 129 -7.33 -20.31 13.30
CA GLU A 129 -6.81 -19.85 14.60
C GLU A 129 -6.14 -18.47 14.51
N TRP A 130 -5.48 -18.18 13.38
CA TRP A 130 -4.84 -16.89 13.13
C TRP A 130 -5.84 -15.75 12.98
N ALA A 131 -6.99 -15.99 12.33
CA ALA A 131 -8.06 -15.00 12.18
C ALA A 131 -8.74 -14.70 13.53
N GLU A 132 -8.92 -15.73 14.38
CA GLU A 132 -9.40 -15.54 15.75
C GLU A 132 -8.41 -14.75 16.61
N LYS A 133 -7.11 -15.01 16.48
CA LYS A 133 -6.06 -14.25 17.18
C LYS A 133 -6.09 -12.78 16.77
N TYR A 134 -6.22 -12.50 15.47
CA TYR A 134 -6.38 -11.13 14.98
C TYR A 134 -7.64 -10.48 15.56
N GLY A 135 -8.77 -11.16 15.53
CA GLY A 135 -10.03 -10.66 16.09
C GLY A 135 -9.92 -10.31 17.58
N LYS A 136 -9.28 -11.17 18.36
CA LYS A 136 -9.02 -10.94 19.80
C LYS A 136 -8.13 -9.71 20.01
N TYR A 137 -7.05 -9.59 19.23
CA TYR A 137 -6.15 -8.45 19.29
C TYR A 137 -6.88 -7.13 18.95
N VAL A 138 -7.65 -7.12 17.87
CA VAL A 138 -8.41 -5.92 17.44
C VAL A 138 -9.42 -5.52 18.50
N VAL A 139 -10.20 -6.47 19.06
CA VAL A 139 -11.20 -6.17 20.09
C VAL A 139 -10.52 -5.63 21.35
N GLN A 140 -9.43 -6.24 21.80
CA GLN A 140 -8.68 -5.78 22.97
C GLN A 140 -8.12 -4.38 22.78
N THR A 141 -7.50 -4.10 21.61
CA THR A 141 -6.94 -2.77 21.31
C THR A 141 -8.02 -1.70 21.26
N LEU A 142 -9.20 -2.03 20.71
CA LEU A 142 -10.33 -1.11 20.61
C LEU A 142 -11.08 -0.89 21.95
N GLU A 143 -10.98 -1.85 22.90
CA GLU A 143 -11.50 -1.70 24.26
C GLU A 143 -10.60 -0.81 25.13
N GLU A 144 -9.30 -0.79 24.85
CA GLU A 144 -8.32 0.06 25.54
C GLU A 144 -8.34 1.52 25.03
N GLU A 145 -8.80 1.76 23.80
CA GLU A 145 -8.98 3.12 23.27
C GLU A 145 -10.18 3.81 23.94
N LYS A 146 -9.93 4.99 24.53
CA LYS A 146 -10.99 5.80 25.13
C LYS A 146 -11.96 6.29 24.06
N GLU A 147 -13.24 6.02 24.23
CA GLU A 147 -14.29 6.52 23.34
C GLU A 147 -14.39 8.05 23.44
N GLY A 148 -13.76 8.76 22.49
CA GLY A 148 -13.88 10.20 22.31
C GLY A 148 -14.27 10.55 20.88
N LEU A 149 -15.13 11.57 20.70
CA LEU A 149 -15.53 12.06 19.36
C LEU A 149 -14.33 12.45 18.47
N ARG A 150 -13.20 12.78 19.09
CA ARG A 150 -11.97 13.18 18.40
C ARG A 150 -11.16 11.99 17.91
N GLU A 151 -11.39 10.80 18.48
CA GLU A 151 -10.69 9.56 18.19
C GLU A 151 -11.54 8.59 17.35
N TYR A 152 -12.75 9.04 16.94
CA TYR A 152 -13.65 8.22 16.14
C TYR A 152 -13.02 7.86 14.80
N ASN A 153 -12.76 6.56 14.61
CA ASN A 153 -12.25 5.99 13.37
C ASN A 153 -13.30 5.03 12.79
N PHE A 154 -13.71 5.30 11.56
CA PHE A 154 -14.72 4.50 10.86
C PHE A 154 -14.29 3.03 10.69
N SER A 155 -13.01 2.78 10.43
CA SER A 155 -12.46 1.43 10.30
C SER A 155 -12.51 0.67 11.63
N HIS A 156 -12.24 1.33 12.76
CA HIS A 156 -12.35 0.78 14.10
C HIS A 156 -13.79 0.36 14.42
N ALA A 157 -14.76 1.25 14.16
CA ALA A 157 -16.18 0.97 14.39
C ALA A 157 -16.66 -0.24 13.56
N LYS A 158 -16.24 -0.33 12.30
CA LYS A 158 -16.58 -1.44 11.41
C LYS A 158 -15.92 -2.75 11.86
N ALA A 159 -14.65 -2.72 12.26
CA ALA A 159 -13.94 -3.90 12.76
C ALA A 159 -14.59 -4.44 14.05
N LYS A 160 -14.91 -3.55 14.99
CA LYS A 160 -15.60 -3.91 16.25
C LYS A 160 -16.95 -4.60 15.98
N ALA A 161 -17.76 -4.07 15.08
CA ALA A 161 -19.04 -4.66 14.71
C ALA A 161 -18.87 -6.09 14.15
N LEU A 162 -17.93 -6.30 13.21
CA LEU A 162 -17.69 -7.60 12.57
C LEU A 162 -17.29 -8.70 13.57
N PHE A 163 -16.35 -8.41 14.47
CA PHE A 163 -15.86 -9.41 15.42
C PHE A 163 -16.77 -9.58 16.64
N THR A 164 -17.60 -8.60 16.99
CA THR A 164 -18.63 -8.76 18.05
C THR A 164 -19.77 -9.67 17.58
N GLU A 165 -20.20 -9.56 16.32
CA GLU A 165 -21.23 -10.43 15.75
C GLU A 165 -20.76 -11.88 15.63
N GLN A 166 -19.47 -12.14 15.33
CA GLN A 166 -18.93 -13.51 15.28
C GLN A 166 -18.89 -14.20 16.64
N LYS A 167 -18.72 -13.45 17.74
CA LYS A 167 -18.68 -14.01 19.11
C LYS A 167 -20.08 -14.44 19.60
N THR A 168 -21.15 -14.01 18.94
CA THR A 168 -22.54 -14.28 19.33
C THR A 168 -23.16 -15.46 18.53
N ARG A 169 -22.44 -16.00 17.54
CA ARG A 169 -22.81 -17.22 16.80
C ARG A 169 -22.03 -18.44 17.28
#